data_df376883c902e4cca55a69e21138736f
#
_entry.id   df376883c902e4cca55a69e21138736f
#
_cell.length_a   1.000
_cell.length_b   1.000
_cell.length_c   1.000
_cell.angle_alpha   90.00
_cell.angle_beta   90.00
_cell.angle_gamma   90.00
#
_symmetry.space_group_name_H-M   'P 1'
#
loop_
_entity.id
_entity.type
_entity.pdbx_description
1 polymer ?
#
loop_
_entity_poly.entity_id
_entity_poly.type
_entity_poly.pdbx_seq_one_letter_code
_entity_poly.pdbx_strand_id
1 'polypeptide(L)'
;IHIQGMNQPSLEVFERDLYAACAGKEALILDVRNNGGGWTTDRVLASIMAPVHAWTTPRGADPAMTGHYPQDRLFIQRTTMPINLLCNEKSYSNAEIMSHAFKTVGRGTLVGMPTHGSVISTGSFSLEDGTTVRMPFRGWYVADQSPRDMELNGAIPDLMIPQTPEDESTQTDTQLKVALEDLLKRVR
;
A
#
# COMPACT_ATOMS: atom_id res chain seq x y z
N ILE A 1 6.64 -5.43 4.72
CA ILE A 1 5.56 -5.42 5.74
C ILE A 1 4.29 -5.92 5.07
N HIS A 2 3.64 -6.96 5.64
CA HIS A 2 2.36 -7.46 5.17
C HIS A 2 1.22 -6.84 5.98
N ILE A 3 0.30 -6.15 5.31
CA ILE A 3 -0.91 -5.56 5.88
C ILE A 3 -2.05 -6.55 5.65
N GLN A 4 -2.37 -7.37 6.64
CA GLN A 4 -3.33 -8.49 6.50
C GLN A 4 -4.79 -8.03 6.35
N GLY A 5 -5.12 -6.84 6.82
CA GLY A 5 -6.45 -6.24 6.69
C GLY A 5 -6.37 -4.73 6.81
N MET A 6 -7.29 -4.01 6.17
CA MET A 6 -7.37 -2.56 6.29
C MET A 6 -8.18 -2.17 7.54
N ASN A 7 -7.75 -2.64 8.70
CA ASN A 7 -8.42 -2.47 10.00
C ASN A 7 -7.45 -1.95 11.07
N GLN A 8 -7.98 -1.57 12.23
CA GLN A 8 -7.19 -0.98 13.30
C GLN A 8 -6.05 -1.88 13.79
N PRO A 9 -6.24 -3.20 14.07
CA PRO A 9 -5.14 -4.05 14.52
C PRO A 9 -4.00 -4.17 13.51
N SER A 10 -4.32 -4.32 12.22
CA SER A 10 -3.30 -4.39 11.16
C SER A 10 -2.58 -3.06 10.96
N LEU A 11 -3.27 -1.93 11.17
CA LEU A 11 -2.66 -0.61 11.13
C LEU A 11 -1.65 -0.41 12.27
N GLU A 12 -1.98 -0.84 13.49
CA GLU A 12 -1.06 -0.76 14.64
C GLU A 12 0.20 -1.61 14.42
N VAL A 13 0.04 -2.80 13.82
CA VAL A 13 1.18 -3.62 13.40
C VAL A 13 2.01 -2.92 12.33
N PHE A 14 1.37 -2.34 11.31
CA PHE A 14 2.05 -1.56 10.27
C PHE A 14 2.82 -0.38 10.86
N GLU A 15 2.20 0.43 11.71
CA GLU A 15 2.84 1.60 12.34
C GLU A 15 4.05 1.20 13.22
N ARG A 16 3.93 0.11 13.97
CA ARG A 16 5.04 -0.47 14.73
C ARG A 16 6.18 -0.93 13.82
N ASP A 17 5.85 -1.72 12.80
CA ASP A 17 6.83 -2.37 11.94
C ASP A 17 7.48 -1.38 10.98
N LEU A 18 6.81 -0.28 10.62
CA LEU A 18 7.38 0.82 9.85
C LEU A 18 8.66 1.38 10.49
N TYR A 19 8.78 1.29 11.82
CA TYR A 19 9.99 1.70 12.53
C TYR A 19 10.86 0.53 12.94
N ALA A 20 10.27 -0.52 13.52
CA ALA A 20 11.04 -1.62 14.06
C ALA A 20 11.70 -2.45 12.94
N ALA A 21 10.95 -2.80 11.91
CA ALA A 21 11.46 -3.61 10.81
C ALA A 21 12.24 -2.80 9.76
N CYS A 22 11.93 -1.51 9.60
CA CYS A 22 12.57 -0.64 8.60
C CYS A 22 13.81 0.09 9.14
N ALA A 23 14.11 0.00 10.43
CA ALA A 23 15.31 0.63 10.99
C ALA A 23 16.58 0.11 10.30
N GLY A 24 17.38 1.04 9.73
CA GLY A 24 18.59 0.72 8.99
C GLY A 24 18.37 0.03 7.63
N LYS A 25 17.15 0.06 7.11
CA LYS A 25 16.83 -0.40 5.75
C LYS A 25 16.73 0.78 4.78
N GLU A 26 16.98 0.52 3.51
CA GLU A 26 17.05 1.53 2.46
C GLU A 26 15.77 1.60 1.61
N ALA A 27 14.92 0.57 1.70
CA ALA A 27 13.68 0.48 0.94
C ALA A 27 12.67 -0.45 1.62
N LEU A 28 11.41 -0.41 1.17
CA LEU A 28 10.30 -1.14 1.76
C LEU A 28 9.44 -1.81 0.68
N ILE A 29 9.06 -3.05 0.90
CA ILE A 29 7.96 -3.68 0.19
C ILE A 29 6.76 -3.75 1.13
N LEU A 30 5.65 -3.14 0.70
CA LEU A 30 4.34 -3.32 1.32
C LEU A 30 3.59 -4.44 0.60
N ASP A 31 2.80 -5.20 1.33
CA ASP A 31 2.05 -6.32 0.78
C ASP A 31 0.59 -6.24 1.25
N VAL A 32 -0.33 -6.10 0.30
CA VAL A 32 -1.78 -6.15 0.54
C VAL A 32 -2.42 -7.33 -0.19
N ARG A 33 -1.64 -8.33 -0.56
CA ARG A 33 -2.18 -9.58 -1.11
C ARG A 33 -3.04 -10.28 -0.06
N ASN A 34 -4.13 -10.89 -0.50
CA ASN A 34 -5.11 -11.58 0.36
C ASN A 34 -5.76 -10.69 1.44
N ASN A 35 -5.69 -9.37 1.31
CA ASN A 35 -6.26 -8.41 2.24
C ASN A 35 -7.74 -8.16 1.89
N GLY A 36 -8.64 -8.52 2.79
CA GLY A 36 -10.10 -8.41 2.60
C GLY A 36 -10.68 -7.00 2.73
N GLY A 37 -9.84 -5.95 2.82
CA GLY A 37 -10.29 -4.56 2.90
C GLY A 37 -10.56 -4.06 4.32
N GLY A 38 -11.31 -2.99 4.41
CA GLY A 38 -11.61 -2.24 5.65
C GLY A 38 -11.71 -0.73 5.39
N TRP A 39 -10.88 0.10 6.09
CA TRP A 39 -11.03 1.57 6.05
C TRP A 39 -9.72 2.37 6.30
N THR A 40 -8.56 1.74 6.38
CA THR A 40 -7.32 2.40 6.84
C THR A 40 -6.41 2.93 5.74
N THR A 41 -6.80 2.88 4.46
CA THR A 41 -5.97 3.34 3.34
C THR A 41 -5.40 4.74 3.55
N ASP A 42 -6.21 5.72 3.95
CA ASP A 42 -5.76 7.11 4.11
C ASP A 42 -4.69 7.25 5.20
N ARG A 43 -4.77 6.46 6.26
CA ARG A 43 -3.79 6.45 7.34
C ARG A 43 -2.45 5.83 6.89
N VAL A 44 -2.51 4.72 6.15
CA VAL A 44 -1.32 4.11 5.55
C VAL A 44 -0.67 5.07 4.56
N LEU A 45 -1.46 5.69 3.67
CA LEU A 45 -0.96 6.68 2.71
C LEU A 45 -0.32 7.89 3.42
N ALA A 46 -0.93 8.43 4.48
CA ALA A 46 -0.35 9.52 5.24
C ALA A 46 1.05 9.19 5.79
N SER A 47 1.28 7.92 6.14
CA SER A 47 2.57 7.46 6.64
C SER A 47 3.64 7.30 5.56
N ILE A 48 3.24 7.02 4.32
CA ILE A 48 4.18 6.73 3.23
C ILE A 48 4.30 7.87 2.19
N MET A 49 3.49 8.91 2.28
CA MET A 49 3.46 10.05 1.37
C MET A 49 4.18 11.28 1.93
N ALA A 50 5.42 11.13 2.38
CA ALA A 50 6.22 12.21 2.93
C ALA A 50 7.41 12.53 1.99
N PRO A 51 7.22 13.35 0.93
CA PRO A 51 8.30 13.64 0.00
C PRO A 51 9.40 14.47 0.67
N VAL A 52 10.64 14.14 0.34
CA VAL A 52 11.79 14.97 0.71
C VAL A 52 11.69 16.29 -0.08
N HIS A 53 11.73 17.42 0.61
CA HIS A 53 11.66 18.74 0.00
C HIS A 53 12.84 19.66 0.38
N ALA A 54 13.70 19.23 1.30
CA ALA A 54 14.86 19.99 1.71
C ALA A 54 16.00 19.07 2.21
N TRP A 55 17.20 19.59 2.17
CA TRP A 55 18.39 18.98 2.74
C TRP A 55 18.92 19.86 3.85
N THR A 56 19.46 19.28 4.90
CA THR A 56 20.02 19.99 6.04
C THR A 56 21.44 19.53 6.33
N THR A 57 22.33 20.46 6.61
CA THR A 57 23.70 20.16 7.04
C THR A 57 24.01 20.98 8.29
N PRO A 58 24.46 20.39 9.38
CA PRO A 58 24.86 21.13 10.56
C PRO A 58 26.01 22.11 10.24
N ARG A 59 25.99 23.28 10.85
CA ARG A 59 27.06 24.28 10.66
C ARG A 59 28.41 23.71 11.10
N GLY A 60 29.38 23.73 10.22
CA GLY A 60 30.74 23.23 10.49
C GLY A 60 30.86 21.70 10.43
N ALA A 61 29.83 20.98 10.05
CA ALA A 61 29.90 19.54 9.81
C ALA A 61 30.48 19.21 8.44
N ASP A 62 30.97 17.97 8.30
CA ASP A 62 31.33 17.41 7.01
C ASP A 62 30.14 17.51 6.03
N PRO A 63 30.31 18.00 4.79
CA PRO A 63 29.24 18.02 3.79
C PRO A 63 28.59 16.66 3.53
N ALA A 64 29.29 15.55 3.80
CA ALA A 64 28.72 14.20 3.76
C ALA A 64 27.67 13.93 4.83
N MET A 65 27.61 14.72 5.90
CA MET A 65 26.61 14.63 6.98
C MET A 65 25.33 15.41 6.65
N THR A 66 24.79 15.16 5.48
CA THR A 66 23.55 15.80 5.02
C THR A 66 22.35 14.96 5.44
N GLY A 67 21.42 15.58 6.16
CA GLY A 67 20.10 15.00 6.46
C GLY A 67 19.02 15.47 5.50
N HIS A 68 17.94 14.72 5.41
CA HIS A 68 16.77 15.13 4.63
C HIS A 68 15.67 15.75 5.51
N TYR A 69 14.75 16.47 4.88
CA TYR A 69 13.57 16.99 5.54
C TYR A 69 12.33 16.80 4.64
N PRO A 70 11.19 16.32 5.15
CA PRO A 70 10.95 15.99 6.55
C PRO A 70 11.78 14.82 7.05
N GLN A 71 12.09 14.84 8.33
CA GLN A 71 12.74 13.71 9.00
C GLN A 71 11.73 12.59 9.22
N ASP A 72 12.15 11.34 9.08
CA ASP A 72 11.33 10.20 9.47
C ASP A 72 11.16 10.16 11.00
N ARG A 73 10.06 9.58 11.46
CA ARG A 73 9.78 9.34 12.89
C ARG A 73 9.65 10.59 13.80
N LEU A 74 9.47 11.77 13.24
CA LEU A 74 9.28 12.98 14.04
C LEU A 74 7.79 13.26 14.23
N PHE A 75 7.24 13.06 15.40
CA PHE A 75 5.84 13.27 15.85
C PHE A 75 4.79 12.33 15.22
N ILE A 76 4.94 11.91 13.97
CA ILE A 76 4.02 10.99 13.29
C ILE A 76 4.81 9.88 12.61
N GLN A 77 4.17 8.72 12.47
CA GLN A 77 4.72 7.60 11.70
C GLN A 77 4.73 7.97 10.23
N ARG A 78 5.93 8.00 9.63
CA ARG A 78 6.10 8.28 8.21
C ARG A 78 7.44 7.74 7.69
N THR A 79 7.52 7.56 6.38
CA THR A 79 8.76 7.18 5.70
C THR A 79 8.89 7.83 4.34
N THR A 80 10.13 8.16 3.98
CA THR A 80 10.52 8.67 2.65
C THR A 80 11.16 7.59 1.79
N MET A 81 11.37 6.38 2.31
CA MET A 81 12.03 5.28 1.59
C MET A 81 11.36 4.99 0.25
N PRO A 82 12.10 4.51 -0.76
CA PRO A 82 11.52 3.86 -1.92
C PRO A 82 10.62 2.70 -1.51
N ILE A 83 9.43 2.61 -2.11
CA ILE A 83 8.45 1.56 -1.78
C ILE A 83 7.93 0.91 -3.07
N ASN A 84 7.71 -0.41 -3.03
CA ASN A 84 6.85 -1.14 -3.95
C ASN A 84 5.67 -1.74 -3.18
N LEU A 85 4.54 -1.91 -3.87
CA LEU A 85 3.32 -2.50 -3.31
C LEU A 85 2.99 -3.80 -4.04
N LEU A 86 2.72 -4.86 -3.28
CA LEU A 86 2.21 -6.14 -3.80
C LEU A 86 0.70 -6.20 -3.66
N CYS A 87 0.01 -6.64 -4.71
CA CYS A 87 -1.42 -6.96 -4.70
C CYS A 87 -1.73 -8.24 -5.48
N ASN A 88 -2.90 -8.80 -5.26
CA ASN A 88 -3.40 -9.96 -6.01
C ASN A 88 -4.92 -9.94 -6.15
N GLU A 89 -5.49 -10.96 -6.79
CA GLU A 89 -6.93 -11.11 -7.07
C GLU A 89 -7.79 -11.22 -5.79
N LYS A 90 -7.16 -11.42 -4.64
CA LYS A 90 -7.80 -11.46 -3.32
C LYS A 90 -7.60 -10.16 -2.53
N SER A 91 -6.89 -9.18 -3.08
CA SER A 91 -6.90 -7.81 -2.58
C SER A 91 -8.27 -7.21 -2.87
N TYR A 92 -9.05 -6.89 -1.82
CA TYR A 92 -10.46 -6.59 -1.90
C TYR A 92 -10.81 -5.24 -1.27
N SER A 93 -11.79 -4.51 -1.82
CA SER A 93 -12.37 -3.32 -1.21
C SER A 93 -11.33 -2.24 -0.87
N ASN A 94 -11.12 -1.90 0.41
CA ASN A 94 -10.16 -0.86 0.82
C ASN A 94 -8.70 -1.21 0.47
N ALA A 95 -8.33 -2.49 0.31
CA ALA A 95 -7.02 -2.89 -0.22
C ALA A 95 -6.88 -2.57 -1.71
N GLU A 96 -7.97 -2.59 -2.47
CA GLU A 96 -8.00 -2.13 -3.86
C GLU A 96 -7.87 -0.61 -3.94
N ILE A 97 -8.57 0.12 -3.06
CA ILE A 97 -8.42 1.58 -2.93
C ILE A 97 -6.95 1.92 -2.66
N MET A 98 -6.27 1.18 -1.78
CA MET A 98 -4.84 1.34 -1.53
C MET A 98 -4.01 1.12 -2.80
N SER A 99 -4.30 0.07 -3.56
CA SER A 99 -3.59 -0.28 -4.80
C SER A 99 -3.78 0.77 -5.89
N HIS A 100 -5.03 1.24 -6.10
CA HIS A 100 -5.34 2.33 -7.01
C HIS A 100 -4.65 3.63 -6.59
N ALA A 101 -4.76 4.01 -5.32
CA ALA A 101 -4.17 5.23 -4.79
C ALA A 101 -2.65 5.22 -4.94
N PHE A 102 -1.98 4.13 -4.56
CA PHE A 102 -0.54 3.97 -4.64
C PHE A 102 -0.01 4.25 -6.05
N LYS A 103 -0.71 3.73 -7.06
CA LYS A 103 -0.41 3.94 -8.47
C LYS A 103 -0.73 5.37 -8.92
N THR A 104 -1.93 5.88 -8.61
CA THR A 104 -2.40 7.20 -9.03
C THR A 104 -1.51 8.33 -8.50
N VAL A 105 -1.03 8.21 -7.26
CA VAL A 105 -0.12 9.20 -6.67
C VAL A 105 1.35 8.99 -7.04
N GLY A 106 1.67 7.95 -7.81
CA GLY A 106 3.04 7.66 -8.26
C GLY A 106 3.99 7.30 -7.12
N ARG A 107 3.51 6.61 -6.06
CA ARG A 107 4.32 6.33 -4.88
C ARG A 107 5.42 5.31 -5.12
N GLY A 108 5.23 4.41 -6.07
CA GLY A 108 6.17 3.37 -6.46
C GLY A 108 5.54 2.39 -7.45
N THR A 109 6.17 1.24 -7.65
CA THR A 109 5.69 0.21 -8.57
C THR A 109 4.67 -0.69 -7.88
N LEU A 110 3.50 -0.86 -8.50
CA LEU A 110 2.51 -1.87 -8.11
C LEU A 110 2.83 -3.19 -8.82
N VAL A 111 2.98 -4.27 -8.07
CA VAL A 111 3.43 -5.58 -8.58
C VAL A 111 2.45 -6.68 -8.17
N GLY A 112 2.19 -7.64 -9.03
CA GLY A 112 1.36 -8.80 -8.75
C GLY A 112 0.28 -9.04 -9.79
N MET A 113 -0.96 -9.26 -9.37
CA MET A 113 -2.09 -9.49 -10.25
C MET A 113 -3.19 -8.45 -10.01
N PRO A 114 -4.05 -8.19 -11.02
CA PRO A 114 -5.17 -7.27 -10.85
C PRO A 114 -6.00 -7.60 -9.61
N THR A 115 -6.41 -6.58 -8.87
CA THR A 115 -7.21 -6.76 -7.66
C THR A 115 -8.65 -7.18 -7.99
N HIS A 116 -9.44 -7.49 -6.98
CA HIS A 116 -10.75 -8.15 -7.13
C HIS A 116 -11.76 -7.37 -8.00
N GLY A 117 -11.80 -6.03 -7.89
CA GLY A 117 -12.78 -5.19 -8.59
C GLY A 117 -14.12 -5.08 -7.85
N SER A 118 -14.09 -4.96 -6.54
CA SER A 118 -15.30 -4.81 -5.72
C SER A 118 -15.12 -3.67 -4.72
N VAL A 119 -15.36 -2.44 -5.20
CA VAL A 119 -15.09 -1.22 -4.44
C VAL A 119 -16.34 -0.33 -4.39
N ILE A 120 -17.22 -0.66 -3.48
CA ILE A 120 -18.39 0.18 -3.13
C ILE A 120 -18.46 0.32 -1.61
N SER A 121 -18.64 1.55 -1.12
CA SER A 121 -18.97 1.75 0.30
C SER A 121 -20.38 1.26 0.59
N THR A 122 -20.52 0.48 1.64
CA THR A 122 -21.80 -0.10 2.04
C THR A 122 -22.13 0.25 3.49
N GLY A 123 -23.40 0.50 3.76
CA GLY A 123 -23.99 0.57 5.10
C GLY A 123 -24.87 -0.64 5.37
N SER A 124 -25.24 -0.82 6.62
CA SER A 124 -26.16 -1.88 7.03
C SER A 124 -27.26 -1.32 7.91
N PHE A 125 -28.45 -1.87 7.78
CA PHE A 125 -29.54 -1.65 8.72
C PHE A 125 -30.20 -2.98 9.07
N SER A 126 -30.79 -3.05 10.27
CA SER A 126 -31.47 -4.24 10.73
C SER A 126 -32.99 -4.09 10.56
N LEU A 127 -33.63 -5.15 10.10
CA LEU A 127 -35.06 -5.29 10.05
C LEU A 127 -35.60 -5.67 11.44
N GLU A 128 -36.92 -5.63 11.63
CA GLU A 128 -37.59 -5.95 12.89
C GLU A 128 -37.36 -7.39 13.36
N ASP A 129 -37.14 -8.31 12.42
CA ASP A 129 -36.85 -9.72 12.70
C ASP A 129 -35.36 -9.99 13.02
N GLY A 130 -34.52 -8.93 13.08
CA GLY A 130 -33.09 -9.03 13.31
C GLY A 130 -32.25 -9.30 12.03
N THR A 131 -32.87 -9.47 10.86
CA THR A 131 -32.17 -9.60 9.58
C THR A 131 -31.40 -8.32 9.27
N THR A 132 -30.14 -8.47 8.88
CA THR A 132 -29.30 -7.33 8.46
C THR A 132 -29.31 -7.22 6.95
N VAL A 133 -29.69 -6.05 6.45
CA VAL A 133 -29.64 -5.70 5.03
C VAL A 133 -28.42 -4.79 4.81
N ARG A 134 -27.53 -5.20 3.93
CA ARG A 134 -26.37 -4.42 3.50
C ARG A 134 -26.70 -3.70 2.19
N MET A 135 -26.46 -2.39 2.17
CA MET A 135 -26.78 -1.56 0.99
C MET A 135 -25.57 -0.74 0.54
N PRO A 136 -25.34 -0.64 -0.77
CA PRO A 136 -24.36 0.29 -1.32
C PRO A 136 -24.86 1.73 -1.20
N PHE A 137 -23.96 2.68 -0.89
CA PHE A 137 -24.30 4.10 -0.82
C PHE A 137 -23.27 5.04 -1.44
N ARG A 138 -22.08 4.56 -1.78
CA ARG A 138 -21.02 5.39 -2.37
C ARG A 138 -20.17 4.60 -3.36
N GLY A 139 -20.07 5.07 -4.61
CA GLY A 139 -19.11 4.62 -5.59
C GLY A 139 -17.73 5.28 -5.38
N TRP A 140 -16.70 4.63 -5.92
CA TRP A 140 -15.31 5.10 -5.88
C TRP A 140 -14.75 5.17 -7.30
N TYR A 141 -14.09 6.27 -7.63
CA TYR A 141 -13.56 6.53 -8.96
C TYR A 141 -12.08 6.88 -8.88
N VAL A 142 -11.28 6.36 -9.80
CA VAL A 142 -9.87 6.70 -9.89
C VAL A 142 -9.74 8.17 -10.30
N ALA A 143 -8.95 8.95 -9.56
CA ALA A 143 -8.74 10.36 -9.83
C ALA A 143 -7.63 10.53 -10.89
N ASP A 144 -7.96 10.26 -12.14
CA ASP A 144 -7.09 10.51 -13.30
C ASP A 144 -7.82 11.38 -14.34
N GLN A 145 -7.21 11.56 -15.53
CA GLN A 145 -7.81 12.37 -16.61
C GLN A 145 -9.11 11.76 -17.17
N SER A 146 -9.33 10.48 -16.97
CA SER A 146 -10.55 9.75 -17.35
C SER A 146 -11.03 8.97 -16.13
N PRO A 147 -11.81 9.61 -15.25
CA PRO A 147 -12.29 8.95 -14.04
C PRO A 147 -12.96 7.62 -14.34
N ARG A 148 -12.41 6.54 -13.77
CA ARG A 148 -12.89 5.18 -13.96
C ARG A 148 -13.45 4.66 -12.65
N ASP A 149 -14.63 4.04 -12.71
CA ASP A 149 -15.21 3.34 -11.57
C ASP A 149 -14.26 2.21 -11.13
N MET A 150 -14.01 2.12 -9.83
CA MET A 150 -13.22 1.02 -9.27
C MET A 150 -14.03 -0.27 -9.17
N GLU A 151 -15.37 -0.18 -9.12
CA GLU A 151 -16.25 -1.34 -9.18
C GLU A 151 -16.13 -2.02 -10.54
N LEU A 152 -15.98 -3.33 -10.56
CA LEU A 152 -15.68 -4.15 -11.73
C LEU A 152 -14.33 -3.83 -12.44
N ASN A 153 -13.54 -2.92 -11.89
CA ASN A 153 -12.27 -2.50 -12.45
C ASN A 153 -11.17 -2.53 -11.38
N GLY A 154 -10.67 -3.71 -11.08
CA GLY A 154 -9.55 -3.88 -10.15
C GLY A 154 -8.32 -3.05 -10.52
N ALA A 155 -7.50 -2.72 -9.55
CA ALA A 155 -6.23 -2.06 -9.79
C ALA A 155 -5.32 -2.96 -10.61
N ILE A 156 -4.87 -2.47 -11.76
CA ILE A 156 -3.97 -3.21 -12.67
C ILE A 156 -2.53 -2.91 -12.28
N PRO A 157 -1.72 -3.92 -11.90
CA PRO A 157 -0.31 -3.74 -11.58
C PRO A 157 0.50 -3.15 -12.73
N ASP A 158 1.58 -2.46 -12.40
CA ASP A 158 2.58 -2.01 -13.37
C ASP A 158 3.42 -3.18 -13.87
N LEU A 159 3.69 -4.15 -12.98
CA LEU A 159 4.32 -5.42 -13.30
C LEU A 159 3.34 -6.56 -12.98
N MET A 160 2.73 -7.13 -14.01
CA MET A 160 1.81 -8.26 -13.88
C MET A 160 2.61 -9.57 -13.77
N ILE A 161 2.59 -10.16 -12.60
CA ILE A 161 3.32 -11.41 -12.28
C ILE A 161 2.34 -12.41 -11.68
N PRO A 162 1.97 -13.46 -12.40
CA PRO A 162 1.10 -14.50 -11.86
C PRO A 162 1.83 -15.33 -10.81
N GLN A 163 1.12 -15.79 -9.80
CA GLN A 163 1.57 -16.85 -8.90
C GLN A 163 1.19 -18.19 -9.54
N THR A 164 2.19 -18.99 -9.87
CA THR A 164 1.95 -20.27 -10.56
C THR A 164 1.76 -21.42 -9.57
N PRO A 165 1.12 -22.55 -9.97
CA PRO A 165 1.06 -23.74 -9.13
C PRO A 165 2.47 -24.29 -8.76
N GLU A 166 3.46 -24.06 -9.61
CA GLU A 166 4.86 -24.42 -9.32
C GLU A 166 5.43 -23.53 -8.21
N ASP A 167 5.18 -22.22 -8.26
CA ASP A 167 5.58 -21.31 -7.18
C ASP A 167 4.99 -21.73 -5.84
N GLU A 168 3.70 -22.10 -5.82
CA GLU A 168 3.05 -22.57 -4.60
C GLU A 168 3.66 -23.89 -4.09
N SER A 169 3.92 -24.84 -4.98
CA SER A 169 4.48 -26.15 -4.62
C SER A 169 5.92 -26.06 -4.10
N THR A 170 6.69 -25.12 -4.63
CA THR A 170 8.09 -24.88 -4.23
C THR A 170 8.23 -23.83 -3.13
N GLN A 171 7.11 -23.23 -2.67
CA GLN A 171 7.09 -22.11 -1.73
C GLN A 171 7.93 -20.91 -2.22
N THR A 172 7.97 -20.70 -3.52
CA THR A 172 8.64 -19.56 -4.16
C THR A 172 7.67 -18.39 -4.27
N ASP A 173 8.08 -17.22 -3.83
CA ASP A 173 7.30 -15.98 -4.03
C ASP A 173 7.92 -15.17 -5.18
N THR A 174 7.52 -15.52 -6.42
CA THR A 174 8.01 -14.85 -7.63
C THR A 174 7.59 -13.40 -7.68
N GLN A 175 6.40 -13.05 -7.17
CA GLN A 175 5.94 -11.67 -7.09
C GLN A 175 6.83 -10.83 -6.18
N LEU A 176 7.14 -11.33 -4.99
CA LEU A 176 8.04 -10.67 -4.04
C LEU A 176 9.45 -10.51 -4.63
N LYS A 177 9.96 -11.53 -5.29
CA LYS A 177 11.28 -11.50 -5.95
C LYS A 177 11.36 -10.39 -6.99
N VAL A 178 10.38 -10.33 -7.90
CA VAL A 178 10.33 -9.28 -8.94
C VAL A 178 10.17 -7.90 -8.33
N ALA A 179 9.31 -7.75 -7.32
CA ALA A 179 9.16 -6.48 -6.61
C ALA A 179 10.44 -6.02 -5.94
N LEU A 180 11.23 -6.94 -5.37
CA LEU A 180 12.52 -6.65 -4.78
C LEU A 180 13.56 -6.24 -5.85
N GLU A 181 13.65 -6.99 -6.95
CA GLU A 181 14.56 -6.70 -8.04
C GLU A 181 14.30 -5.32 -8.69
N ASP A 182 13.02 -4.95 -8.83
CA ASP A 182 12.63 -3.62 -9.30
C ASP A 182 12.98 -2.53 -8.28
N LEU A 183 12.72 -2.76 -7.01
CA LEU A 183 12.97 -1.80 -5.93
C LEU A 183 14.47 -1.51 -5.77
N LEU A 184 15.32 -2.53 -5.87
CA LEU A 184 16.79 -2.41 -5.76
C LEU A 184 17.41 -1.51 -6.84
N LYS A 185 16.76 -1.32 -8.00
CA LYS A 185 17.21 -0.36 -9.01
C LYS A 185 17.11 1.11 -8.57
N ARG A 186 16.31 1.38 -7.52
CA ARG A 186 16.06 2.73 -6.96
C ARG A 186 16.77 2.98 -5.64
N VAL A 187 17.40 1.96 -5.09
CA VAL A 187 18.26 2.07 -3.90
C VAL A 187 19.67 2.42 -4.38
N ARG A 188 20.26 3.47 -3.80
CA ARG A 188 21.60 3.99 -4.14
C ARG A 188 22.63 3.58 -3.11
#